data_fc7f5e61950ef850b7b41cdefd8ef613
#
_entry.id   fc7f5e61950ef850b7b41cdefd8ef613
#
_cell.length_a   1.000
_cell.length_b   1.000
_cell.length_c   1.000
_cell.angle_alpha   90.00
_cell.angle_beta   90.00
_cell.angle_gamma   90.00
#
_symmetry.space_group_name_H-M   'P 1'
#
loop_
_entity.id
_entity.type
_entity.pdbx_description
1 polymer ?
#
loop_
_entity_poly.entity_id
_entity_poly.type
_entity_poly.pdbx_seq_one_letter_code
_entity_poly.pdbx_strand_id
1 'polypeptide(L)'
;MTYGDYGPHIGGEATCKQRERCEVCSYPYGEVDPDNHKKILAATCVSKEKCRDCKKELGDSLDPENHEKLEGKGLDKVCTGCKRTLLPETDAGIVDSTNEKPIDFNEYLSKVTKERDARLSKPFSGKDYTHKPTDERKMLSAAERASYIYDAYNMPKRNSSEITKEQALDDVKFAFKAIYTYYGLYEYFGGDEVFEAAEKEAIQKINERFERKQSFMSDTEFFEILRSSLDFIVDSHGGIYAGKSGGSFTNLNKKKYYSYCFKDVIFREDDIGYYALVKGKKWYLESVNDGDFSEYLKVTIDESGELVYTLVRIANPYAESLEGDTVTLKRGDTVCRLDIDWTMLGKFSGGSGETIWGTRVENGVPIIHSRTVSNIYSAELDKFVASGSQFSDQKLFIFDLRGNSGGSSLYVSRWLKNYFPRAWFSYPYSISGVMSPWKTQQDQNMKIVLIDKGVCSSGEGAYTCLSAFTNTLMVGTNTSGCVLAGNYIYAKLPKSGIILVLGTFCWDYPNDYYKGMNPEGIGFMPDVFVDGKDALDLSMKMIEYYGIEKSKDTSSVKTYGTGKR
;
A
#
# COMPACT_ATOMS: atom_id res chain seq x y z
N MET A 1 -28.43 35.82 -41.77
CA MET A 1 -28.23 35.62 -40.30
C MET A 1 -27.50 36.82 -39.79
N THR A 2 -28.18 37.71 -39.08
CA THR A 2 -27.61 38.88 -38.43
C THR A 2 -26.82 38.37 -37.22
N TYR A 3 -25.53 38.65 -37.18
CA TYR A 3 -24.70 38.42 -36.01
C TYR A 3 -25.26 39.33 -34.89
N GLY A 4 -25.75 38.67 -33.82
CA GLY A 4 -26.16 39.40 -32.62
C GLY A 4 -24.95 40.09 -31.97
N ASP A 5 -25.17 41.29 -31.44
CA ASP A 5 -24.18 42.00 -30.64
C ASP A 5 -23.76 41.14 -29.45
N TYR A 6 -22.55 40.62 -29.51
CA TYR A 6 -21.91 40.00 -28.33
C TYR A 6 -21.62 41.14 -27.35
N GLY A 7 -22.12 41.03 -26.14
CA GLY A 7 -21.81 41.97 -25.06
C GLY A 7 -20.29 42.04 -24.78
N PRO A 8 -19.85 43.03 -24.01
CA PRO A 8 -18.45 43.20 -23.68
C PRO A 8 -17.92 41.93 -22.98
N HIS A 9 -16.65 41.56 -23.23
CA HIS A 9 -15.98 40.49 -22.52
C HIS A 9 -15.90 40.84 -21.03
N ILE A 10 -16.17 39.87 -20.15
CA ILE A 10 -16.25 40.07 -18.70
C ILE A 10 -15.54 38.94 -17.96
N GLY A 11 -15.04 39.29 -16.77
CA GLY A 11 -14.38 38.35 -15.86
C GLY A 11 -12.96 37.97 -16.31
N GLY A 12 -12.30 37.20 -15.49
CA GLY A 12 -10.91 36.85 -15.68
C GLY A 12 -9.97 37.84 -15.01
N GLU A 13 -8.69 37.54 -15.08
CA GLU A 13 -7.64 38.33 -14.45
C GLU A 13 -6.37 38.31 -15.31
N ALA A 14 -5.90 39.51 -15.67
CA ALA A 14 -4.64 39.63 -16.40
C ALA A 14 -3.46 39.31 -15.48
N THR A 15 -2.39 38.78 -16.06
CA THR A 15 -1.11 38.56 -15.40
C THR A 15 0.02 39.26 -16.15
N CYS A 16 1.22 39.25 -15.61
CA CYS A 16 2.39 39.87 -16.23
C CYS A 16 2.75 39.32 -17.63
N LYS A 17 2.14 38.24 -18.07
CA LYS A 17 2.35 37.62 -19.40
C LYS A 17 1.09 37.22 -20.13
N GLN A 18 -0.05 37.24 -19.47
CA GLN A 18 -1.31 36.80 -20.05
C GLN A 18 -2.37 37.89 -19.86
N ARG A 19 -3.07 38.20 -20.93
CA ARG A 19 -4.26 39.04 -20.89
C ARG A 19 -5.40 38.36 -20.14
N GLU A 20 -6.35 39.11 -19.67
CA GLU A 20 -7.61 38.58 -19.14
C GLU A 20 -8.26 37.64 -20.16
N ARG A 21 -8.94 36.60 -19.67
CA ARG A 21 -9.73 35.70 -20.48
C ARG A 21 -11.19 35.80 -20.06
N CYS A 22 -12.06 36.08 -21.03
CA CYS A 22 -13.49 36.09 -20.78
C CYS A 22 -13.96 34.77 -20.18
N GLU A 23 -14.65 34.81 -19.04
CA GLU A 23 -15.18 33.63 -18.35
C GLU A 23 -16.25 32.90 -19.15
N VAL A 24 -16.90 33.60 -20.10
CA VAL A 24 -17.97 33.03 -20.93
C VAL A 24 -17.44 32.38 -22.21
N CYS A 25 -16.52 33.04 -22.94
CA CYS A 25 -16.07 32.57 -24.26
C CYS A 25 -14.57 32.21 -24.32
N SER A 26 -13.82 32.39 -23.22
CA SER A 26 -12.38 32.16 -23.12
C SER A 26 -11.52 33.03 -24.05
N TYR A 27 -12.09 34.03 -24.72
CA TYR A 27 -11.35 34.96 -25.59
C TYR A 27 -10.43 35.87 -24.75
N PRO A 28 -9.15 36.03 -25.13
CA PRO A 28 -8.24 36.94 -24.45
C PRO A 28 -8.59 38.41 -24.81
N TYR A 29 -8.74 39.28 -23.81
CA TYR A 29 -9.05 40.67 -24.00
C TYR A 29 -8.27 41.53 -22.98
N GLY A 30 -8.38 42.87 -23.06
CA GLY A 30 -7.63 43.78 -22.19
C GLY A 30 -6.12 43.77 -22.45
N GLU A 31 -5.38 44.35 -21.54
CA GLU A 31 -3.92 44.42 -21.53
C GLU A 31 -3.36 43.44 -20.47
N VAL A 32 -2.08 43.08 -20.56
CA VAL A 32 -1.39 42.36 -19.51
C VAL A 32 -1.22 43.28 -18.29
N ASP A 33 -1.29 42.73 -17.09
CA ASP A 33 -0.99 43.45 -15.86
C ASP A 33 0.49 43.16 -15.45
N PRO A 34 1.41 44.09 -15.67
CA PRO A 34 2.83 43.89 -15.46
C PRO A 34 3.20 43.65 -13.98
N ASP A 35 2.32 43.95 -13.05
CA ASP A 35 2.55 43.83 -11.62
C ASP A 35 1.79 42.63 -10.99
N ASN A 36 0.93 41.94 -11.72
CA ASN A 36 0.25 40.73 -11.26
C ASN A 36 1.08 39.48 -11.58
N HIS A 37 1.87 39.04 -10.61
CA HIS A 37 2.77 37.91 -10.69
C HIS A 37 2.20 36.68 -9.95
N LYS A 38 1.42 35.82 -10.62
CA LYS A 38 0.77 34.64 -9.99
C LYS A 38 1.70 33.46 -9.73
N LYS A 39 2.78 33.34 -10.49
CA LYS A 39 3.73 32.23 -10.36
C LYS A 39 5.07 32.74 -9.85
N ILE A 40 5.22 32.71 -8.55
CA ILE A 40 6.43 33.18 -7.87
C ILE A 40 7.38 32.00 -7.67
N LEU A 41 8.66 32.21 -7.94
CA LEU A 41 9.77 31.38 -7.51
C LEU A 41 10.36 32.05 -6.28
N ALA A 42 10.32 31.36 -5.15
CA ALA A 42 10.84 31.88 -3.89
C ALA A 42 12.35 32.23 -3.99
N ALA A 43 12.79 33.11 -3.13
CA ALA A 43 14.22 33.41 -2.99
C ALA A 43 14.99 32.17 -2.56
N THR A 44 16.23 32.06 -3.02
CA THR A 44 17.16 30.99 -2.62
C THR A 44 18.46 31.56 -2.10
N CYS A 45 19.37 30.72 -1.66
CA CYS A 45 20.71 31.12 -1.20
C CYS A 45 21.56 31.82 -2.28
N VAL A 46 21.15 31.76 -3.55
CA VAL A 46 21.88 32.33 -4.71
C VAL A 46 20.99 33.13 -5.66
N SER A 47 19.70 33.17 -5.46
CA SER A 47 18.77 33.93 -6.30
C SER A 47 17.67 34.58 -5.46
N LYS A 48 17.34 35.83 -5.81
CA LYS A 48 16.21 36.53 -5.21
C LYS A 48 14.88 35.94 -5.69
N GLU A 49 13.82 36.22 -4.95
CA GLU A 49 12.46 35.91 -5.36
C GLU A 49 12.16 36.53 -6.72
N LYS A 50 11.55 35.78 -7.63
CA LYS A 50 11.26 36.22 -8.99
C LYS A 50 10.00 35.60 -9.57
N CYS A 51 9.38 36.32 -10.48
CA CYS A 51 8.29 35.75 -11.26
C CYS A 51 8.78 34.68 -12.22
N ARG A 52 8.16 33.51 -12.20
CA ARG A 52 8.49 32.38 -13.09
C ARG A 52 8.28 32.72 -14.56
N ASP A 53 7.23 33.50 -14.88
CA ASP A 53 6.80 33.77 -16.25
C ASP A 53 7.55 34.95 -16.89
N CYS A 54 7.72 36.10 -16.19
CA CYS A 54 8.40 37.27 -16.73
C CYS A 54 9.85 37.45 -16.26
N LYS A 55 10.30 36.65 -15.29
CA LYS A 55 11.64 36.69 -14.69
C LYS A 55 11.96 37.95 -13.88
N LYS A 56 11.00 38.89 -13.68
CA LYS A 56 11.18 40.08 -12.85
C LYS A 56 11.52 39.63 -11.42
N GLU A 57 12.55 40.21 -10.82
CA GLU A 57 12.83 40.07 -9.38
C GLU A 57 11.73 40.78 -8.58
N LEU A 58 11.21 40.10 -7.56
CA LEU A 58 10.10 40.57 -6.74
C LEU A 58 10.52 40.85 -5.29
N GLY A 59 11.61 40.25 -4.85
CA GLY A 59 12.17 40.43 -3.52
C GLY A 59 13.55 41.11 -3.54
N ASP A 60 13.93 41.68 -2.40
CA ASP A 60 15.19 42.42 -2.25
C ASP A 60 16.34 41.57 -1.65
N SER A 61 16.04 40.42 -1.06
CA SER A 61 17.02 39.58 -0.36
C SER A 61 17.09 38.14 -0.92
N LEU A 62 18.23 37.49 -0.68
CA LEU A 62 18.40 36.06 -0.82
C LEU A 62 17.82 35.37 0.42
N ASP A 63 17.39 34.12 0.26
CA ASP A 63 17.08 33.25 1.37
C ASP A 63 18.26 32.27 1.59
N PRO A 64 19.11 32.50 2.61
CA PRO A 64 20.30 31.71 2.82
C PRO A 64 20.02 30.27 3.25
N GLU A 65 18.81 29.97 3.68
CA GLU A 65 18.40 28.63 4.14
C GLU A 65 17.67 27.84 3.03
N ASN A 66 17.22 28.48 1.96
CA ASN A 66 16.57 27.82 0.83
C ASN A 66 17.58 27.39 -0.22
N HIS A 67 17.88 26.09 -0.25
CA HIS A 67 18.88 25.48 -1.12
C HIS A 67 18.23 24.64 -2.23
N GLU A 68 17.95 25.21 -3.39
CA GLU A 68 17.27 24.55 -4.53
C GLU A 68 18.03 23.36 -5.15
N LYS A 69 19.35 23.37 -5.10
CA LYS A 69 20.19 22.37 -5.78
C LYS A 69 21.16 21.75 -4.79
N LEU A 70 20.72 20.62 -4.23
CA LEU A 70 21.54 19.82 -3.33
C LEU A 70 22.15 18.63 -4.08
N GLU A 71 23.45 18.41 -3.93
CA GLU A 71 24.16 17.23 -4.42
C GLU A 71 24.74 16.45 -3.24
N GLY A 72 24.72 15.12 -3.33
CA GLY A 72 25.13 14.19 -2.26
C GLY A 72 24.03 13.23 -1.85
N LYS A 73 24.29 12.41 -0.84
CA LYS A 73 23.35 11.45 -0.29
C LYS A 73 22.94 11.81 1.15
N GLY A 74 21.70 11.48 1.49
CA GLY A 74 21.19 11.62 2.86
C GLY A 74 21.40 13.03 3.42
N LEU A 75 22.02 13.13 4.57
CA LEU A 75 22.33 14.37 5.28
C LEU A 75 23.65 15.02 4.87
N ASP A 76 24.50 14.36 4.08
CA ASP A 76 25.76 14.90 3.57
C ASP A 76 25.58 15.76 2.30
N LYS A 77 24.35 16.11 1.97
CA LYS A 77 24.04 16.95 0.80
C LYS A 77 24.69 18.34 0.94
N VAL A 78 25.22 18.83 -0.18
CA VAL A 78 25.86 20.15 -0.29
C VAL A 78 25.13 20.97 -1.33
N CYS A 79 24.83 22.22 -1.03
CA CYS A 79 24.26 23.13 -2.01
C CYS A 79 25.26 23.45 -3.11
N THR A 80 24.92 23.19 -4.37
CA THR A 80 25.80 23.47 -5.52
C THR A 80 26.03 24.98 -5.73
N GLY A 81 25.10 25.81 -5.28
CA GLY A 81 25.17 27.27 -5.38
C GLY A 81 26.07 27.90 -4.32
N CYS A 82 25.71 27.82 -3.06
CA CYS A 82 26.44 28.48 -1.97
C CYS A 82 27.51 27.60 -1.30
N LYS A 83 27.60 26.32 -1.68
CA LYS A 83 28.57 25.33 -1.14
C LYS A 83 28.37 25.00 0.35
N ARG A 84 27.28 25.42 0.97
CA ARG A 84 26.95 25.04 2.35
C ARG A 84 26.40 23.62 2.39
N THR A 85 26.65 22.92 3.49
CA THR A 85 26.03 21.63 3.85
C THR A 85 24.66 21.86 4.48
N LEU A 86 23.78 20.83 4.44
CA LEU A 86 22.48 20.88 5.10
C LEU A 86 22.63 21.13 6.62
N LEU A 87 23.61 20.48 7.24
CA LEU A 87 23.88 20.65 8.65
C LEU A 87 25.09 21.55 8.86
N PRO A 88 25.05 22.50 9.83
CA PRO A 88 26.16 23.41 10.10
C PRO A 88 27.39 22.66 10.64
N GLU A 89 28.57 23.18 10.35
CA GLU A 89 29.81 22.69 10.95
C GLU A 89 29.94 23.24 12.38
N THR A 90 29.62 22.42 13.37
CA THR A 90 29.70 22.79 14.79
C THR A 90 30.66 21.85 15.51
N ASP A 91 31.72 22.38 16.09
CA ASP A 91 32.79 21.55 16.67
C ASP A 91 33.34 21.97 18.04
N ALA A 92 32.99 23.13 18.56
CA ALA A 92 33.60 23.61 19.76
C ALA A 92 33.23 22.74 20.99
N GLY A 93 34.14 21.86 21.38
CA GLY A 93 34.06 21.14 22.67
C GLY A 93 33.12 19.94 22.74
N ILE A 94 32.57 19.48 21.62
CA ILE A 94 31.65 18.33 21.61
C ILE A 94 32.45 17.03 21.41
N VAL A 95 32.32 16.11 22.36
CA VAL A 95 32.87 14.76 22.28
C VAL A 95 31.72 13.81 22.03
N ASP A 96 31.79 13.04 20.93
CA ASP A 96 30.78 12.03 20.60
C ASP A 96 30.88 10.84 21.58
N SER A 97 29.74 10.26 21.97
CA SER A 97 29.72 9.03 22.74
C SER A 97 30.40 7.90 21.98
N THR A 98 31.15 7.06 22.68
CA THR A 98 31.76 5.83 22.17
C THR A 98 30.99 4.58 22.56
N ASN A 99 29.92 4.71 23.37
CA ASN A 99 29.14 3.60 23.89
C ASN A 99 28.02 3.26 22.88
N GLU A 100 28.39 2.62 21.77
CA GLU A 100 27.45 2.16 20.74
C GLU A 100 26.54 1.06 21.28
N LYS A 101 25.28 1.08 20.87
CA LYS A 101 24.28 0.04 21.14
C LYS A 101 23.79 -0.58 19.83
N PRO A 102 24.59 -1.42 19.17
CA PRO A 102 24.19 -2.09 17.95
C PRO A 102 23.00 -3.02 18.25
N ILE A 103 22.13 -3.20 17.27
CA ILE A 103 21.00 -4.11 17.40
C ILE A 103 21.51 -5.55 17.48
N ASP A 104 21.30 -6.23 18.60
CA ASP A 104 21.51 -7.68 18.69
C ASP A 104 20.40 -8.40 17.93
N PHE A 105 20.79 -9.24 16.98
CA PHE A 105 19.86 -9.94 16.09
C PHE A 105 18.87 -10.83 16.85
N ASN A 106 19.34 -11.60 17.84
CA ASN A 106 18.51 -12.54 18.57
C ASN A 106 17.53 -11.84 19.52
N GLU A 107 17.99 -10.78 20.17
CA GLU A 107 17.13 -9.92 21.00
C GLU A 107 16.06 -9.25 20.14
N TYR A 108 16.44 -8.72 18.99
CA TYR A 108 15.50 -8.11 18.05
C TYR A 108 14.47 -9.11 17.54
N LEU A 109 14.89 -10.29 17.09
CA LEU A 109 14.00 -11.37 16.64
C LEU A 109 13.01 -11.80 17.73
N SER A 110 13.48 -11.91 18.98
CA SER A 110 12.63 -12.21 20.14
C SER A 110 11.62 -11.09 20.41
N LYS A 111 12.06 -9.83 20.35
CA LYS A 111 11.22 -8.63 20.53
C LYS A 111 10.10 -8.59 19.50
N VAL A 112 10.42 -8.65 18.19
CA VAL A 112 9.40 -8.56 17.13
C VAL A 112 8.42 -9.74 17.16
N THR A 113 8.89 -10.93 17.56
CA THR A 113 8.01 -12.10 17.76
C THR A 113 7.00 -11.85 18.88
N LYS A 114 7.44 -11.32 20.02
CA LYS A 114 6.56 -10.98 21.15
C LYS A 114 5.57 -9.87 20.82
N GLU A 115 6.02 -8.82 20.14
CA GLU A 115 5.17 -7.70 19.73
C GLU A 115 4.09 -8.15 18.72
N ARG A 116 4.46 -9.00 17.78
CA ARG A 116 3.53 -9.61 16.82
C ARG A 116 2.50 -10.48 17.53
N ASP A 117 2.93 -11.34 18.42
CA ASP A 117 2.04 -12.20 19.22
C ASP A 117 1.07 -11.37 20.06
N ALA A 118 1.57 -10.36 20.78
CA ALA A 118 0.73 -9.45 21.58
C ALA A 118 -0.31 -8.70 20.74
N ARG A 119 0.06 -8.24 19.53
CA ARG A 119 -0.85 -7.53 18.63
C ARG A 119 -1.92 -8.46 18.07
N LEU A 120 -1.55 -9.64 17.58
CA LEU A 120 -2.44 -10.57 16.89
C LEU A 120 -3.27 -11.43 17.86
N SER A 121 -2.91 -11.45 19.15
CA SER A 121 -3.69 -12.09 20.22
C SER A 121 -4.78 -11.18 20.81
N LYS A 122 -4.90 -9.93 20.36
CA LYS A 122 -5.95 -9.02 20.83
C LYS A 122 -7.34 -9.53 20.44
N PRO A 123 -8.38 -9.23 21.25
CA PRO A 123 -9.72 -9.66 20.92
C PRO A 123 -10.23 -9.00 19.63
N PHE A 124 -11.07 -9.74 18.90
CA PHE A 124 -11.81 -9.23 17.75
C PHE A 124 -12.82 -8.15 18.17
N SER A 125 -13.46 -7.50 17.21
CA SER A 125 -14.43 -6.42 17.42
C SER A 125 -15.61 -6.83 18.32
N GLY A 126 -15.87 -8.13 18.44
CA GLY A 126 -17.02 -8.68 19.17
C GLY A 126 -18.35 -8.55 18.42
N LYS A 127 -18.36 -7.94 17.23
CA LYS A 127 -19.54 -7.91 16.36
C LYS A 127 -19.57 -9.12 15.44
N ASP A 128 -20.75 -9.70 15.28
CA ASP A 128 -21.02 -10.69 14.23
C ASP A 128 -21.41 -9.94 12.96
N TYR A 129 -20.51 -9.93 11.99
CA TYR A 129 -20.75 -9.33 10.67
C TYR A 129 -21.31 -10.35 9.67
N THR A 130 -21.76 -11.51 10.11
CA THR A 130 -22.33 -12.52 9.22
C THR A 130 -23.60 -11.99 8.58
N HIS A 131 -23.55 -11.74 7.29
CA HIS A 131 -24.74 -11.38 6.51
C HIS A 131 -25.52 -12.64 6.13
N LYS A 132 -26.81 -12.66 6.52
CA LYS A 132 -27.76 -13.73 6.19
C LYS A 132 -28.96 -13.11 5.49
N PRO A 133 -29.00 -13.08 4.16
CA PRO A 133 -30.12 -12.51 3.44
C PRO A 133 -31.40 -13.33 3.71
N THR A 134 -32.41 -12.69 4.26
CA THR A 134 -33.70 -13.34 4.64
C THR A 134 -34.90 -12.67 3.98
N ASP A 135 -34.83 -11.42 3.55
CA ASP A 135 -35.90 -10.72 2.85
C ASP A 135 -35.89 -11.05 1.35
N GLU A 136 -36.76 -11.96 0.94
CA GLU A 136 -36.89 -12.40 -0.47
C GLU A 136 -37.14 -11.24 -1.45
N ARG A 137 -37.74 -10.13 -1.01
CA ARG A 137 -38.01 -8.96 -1.86
C ARG A 137 -36.71 -8.22 -2.22
N LYS A 138 -35.72 -8.30 -1.35
CA LYS A 138 -34.38 -7.71 -1.54
C LYS A 138 -33.41 -8.66 -2.25
N MET A 139 -33.76 -9.93 -2.40
CA MET A 139 -32.90 -10.95 -3.01
C MET A 139 -33.09 -11.03 -4.52
N LEU A 140 -32.04 -11.47 -5.20
CA LEU A 140 -32.14 -11.93 -6.57
C LEU A 140 -32.95 -13.22 -6.65
N SER A 141 -33.88 -13.31 -7.60
CA SER A 141 -34.60 -14.54 -7.93
C SER A 141 -33.65 -15.64 -8.44
N ALA A 142 -34.08 -16.89 -8.43
CA ALA A 142 -33.31 -18.01 -8.97
C ALA A 142 -32.95 -17.82 -10.45
N ALA A 143 -33.85 -17.26 -11.23
CA ALA A 143 -33.63 -16.97 -12.66
C ALA A 143 -32.57 -15.87 -12.87
N GLU A 144 -32.65 -14.78 -12.09
CA GLU A 144 -31.64 -13.70 -12.14
C GLU A 144 -30.26 -14.23 -11.73
N ARG A 145 -30.19 -15.03 -10.67
CA ARG A 145 -28.93 -15.65 -10.25
C ARG A 145 -28.30 -16.53 -11.34
N ALA A 146 -29.10 -17.39 -11.96
CA ALA A 146 -28.63 -18.28 -13.01
C ALA A 146 -28.15 -17.52 -14.28
N SER A 147 -28.72 -16.34 -14.56
CA SER A 147 -28.45 -15.58 -15.79
C SER A 147 -27.33 -14.55 -15.64
N TYR A 148 -27.11 -13.99 -14.45
CA TYR A 148 -26.29 -12.79 -14.27
C TYR A 148 -25.21 -12.91 -13.20
N ILE A 149 -25.17 -14.02 -12.44
CA ILE A 149 -24.12 -14.26 -11.43
C ILE A 149 -23.15 -15.31 -11.92
N TYR A 150 -21.87 -15.01 -11.81
CA TYR A 150 -20.76 -15.84 -12.27
C TYR A 150 -19.74 -16.00 -11.13
N ASP A 151 -19.12 -17.17 -11.06
CA ASP A 151 -18.06 -17.43 -10.08
C ASP A 151 -16.74 -16.71 -10.47
N ALA A 152 -15.78 -16.71 -9.55
CA ALA A 152 -14.49 -16.02 -9.71
C ALA A 152 -13.65 -16.49 -10.93
N TYR A 153 -13.94 -17.68 -11.48
CA TYR A 153 -13.19 -18.26 -12.60
C TYR A 153 -13.86 -18.02 -13.96
N ASN A 154 -15.11 -17.56 -13.96
CA ASN A 154 -15.96 -17.42 -15.12
C ASN A 154 -16.40 -15.98 -15.35
N MET A 155 -15.43 -15.07 -15.50
CA MET A 155 -15.75 -13.67 -15.74
C MET A 155 -16.60 -13.51 -17.00
N PRO A 156 -17.81 -12.89 -16.93
CA PRO A 156 -18.68 -12.73 -18.07
C PRO A 156 -18.12 -11.75 -19.10
N LYS A 157 -18.45 -11.98 -20.37
CA LYS A 157 -18.18 -10.99 -21.43
C LYS A 157 -18.99 -9.71 -21.17
N ARG A 158 -18.35 -8.58 -21.34
CA ARG A 158 -18.97 -7.26 -21.19
C ARG A 158 -19.63 -6.84 -22.51
N ASN A 159 -20.81 -6.28 -22.39
CA ASN A 159 -21.51 -5.61 -23.48
C ASN A 159 -21.80 -4.19 -22.98
N SER A 160 -21.07 -3.22 -23.48
CA SER A 160 -21.37 -1.82 -23.18
C SER A 160 -22.51 -1.34 -24.05
N SER A 161 -23.51 -0.68 -23.48
CA SER A 161 -24.62 -0.05 -24.20
C SER A 161 -25.02 1.27 -23.53
N GLU A 162 -25.50 2.22 -24.34
CA GLU A 162 -26.28 3.32 -23.82
C GLU A 162 -27.62 2.78 -23.30
N ILE A 163 -28.09 3.30 -22.18
CA ILE A 163 -29.29 2.84 -21.49
C ILE A 163 -30.30 3.98 -21.30
N THR A 164 -31.59 3.64 -21.36
CA THR A 164 -32.67 4.58 -21.02
C THR A 164 -32.77 4.77 -19.50
N LYS A 165 -33.60 5.73 -19.06
CA LYS A 165 -33.87 5.94 -17.66
C LYS A 165 -34.39 4.68 -16.96
N GLU A 166 -35.38 4.01 -17.55
CA GLU A 166 -35.98 2.79 -17.01
C GLU A 166 -34.94 1.68 -16.88
N GLN A 167 -34.11 1.51 -17.90
CA GLN A 167 -33.04 0.52 -17.89
C GLN A 167 -32.00 0.79 -16.81
N ALA A 168 -31.62 2.08 -16.58
CA ALA A 168 -30.71 2.47 -15.51
C ALA A 168 -31.29 2.20 -14.12
N LEU A 169 -32.58 2.51 -13.91
CA LEU A 169 -33.28 2.22 -12.66
C LEU A 169 -33.42 0.72 -12.40
N ASP A 170 -33.65 -0.09 -13.44
CA ASP A 170 -33.69 -1.55 -13.33
C ASP A 170 -32.32 -2.10 -12.91
N ASP A 171 -31.25 -1.60 -13.52
CA ASP A 171 -29.87 -2.03 -13.21
C ASP A 171 -29.45 -1.61 -11.80
N VAL A 172 -29.85 -0.43 -11.30
CA VAL A 172 -29.61 -0.06 -9.89
C VAL A 172 -30.28 -1.03 -8.95
N LYS A 173 -31.57 -1.31 -9.15
CA LYS A 173 -32.30 -2.28 -8.31
C LYS A 173 -31.65 -3.66 -8.35
N PHE A 174 -31.23 -4.11 -9.54
CA PHE A 174 -30.50 -5.37 -9.67
C PHE A 174 -29.17 -5.34 -8.91
N ALA A 175 -28.40 -4.26 -9.01
CA ALA A 175 -27.12 -4.09 -8.35
C ALA A 175 -27.26 -4.20 -6.82
N PHE A 176 -28.21 -3.49 -6.22
CA PHE A 176 -28.44 -3.55 -4.78
C PHE A 176 -29.05 -4.87 -4.31
N LYS A 177 -29.87 -5.53 -5.11
CA LYS A 177 -30.29 -6.92 -4.85
C LYS A 177 -29.10 -7.89 -4.91
N ALA A 178 -28.18 -7.74 -5.85
CA ALA A 178 -26.97 -8.57 -5.92
C ALA A 178 -26.07 -8.36 -4.70
N ILE A 179 -25.90 -7.11 -4.27
CA ILE A 179 -25.17 -6.75 -3.05
C ILE A 179 -25.85 -7.39 -1.83
N TYR A 180 -27.15 -7.20 -1.63
CA TYR A 180 -27.89 -7.82 -0.53
C TYR A 180 -27.80 -9.35 -0.55
N THR A 181 -27.83 -9.98 -1.73
CA THR A 181 -27.82 -11.44 -1.84
C THR A 181 -26.46 -12.06 -1.55
N TYR A 182 -25.36 -11.39 -1.92
CA TYR A 182 -24.04 -12.02 -1.98
C TYR A 182 -22.91 -11.30 -1.25
N TYR A 183 -23.06 -10.00 -0.94
CA TYR A 183 -21.94 -9.25 -0.41
C TYR A 183 -21.70 -9.56 1.07
N GLY A 184 -20.61 -10.29 1.35
CA GLY A 184 -20.28 -10.73 2.71
C GLY A 184 -19.94 -9.59 3.67
N LEU A 185 -19.64 -8.38 3.17
CA LEU A 185 -19.37 -7.19 3.96
C LEU A 185 -20.60 -6.30 4.17
N TYR A 186 -21.79 -6.77 3.83
CA TYR A 186 -23.03 -6.00 3.93
C TYR A 186 -23.25 -5.44 5.34
N GLU A 187 -23.22 -6.31 6.37
CA GLU A 187 -23.35 -5.90 7.77
C GLU A 187 -22.16 -5.10 8.29
N TYR A 188 -20.96 -5.38 7.75
CA TYR A 188 -19.74 -4.66 8.13
C TYR A 188 -19.81 -3.19 7.76
N PHE A 189 -20.40 -2.86 6.62
CA PHE A 189 -20.58 -1.48 6.13
C PHE A 189 -21.89 -0.84 6.55
N GLY A 190 -22.66 -1.43 7.46
CA GLY A 190 -23.82 -0.81 8.08
C GLY A 190 -25.19 -1.36 7.65
N GLY A 191 -25.21 -2.45 6.87
CA GLY A 191 -26.43 -3.19 6.56
C GLY A 191 -27.49 -2.38 5.82
N ASP A 192 -28.75 -2.70 6.07
CA ASP A 192 -29.93 -2.12 5.40
C ASP A 192 -29.92 -0.58 5.40
N GLU A 193 -29.61 0.05 6.53
CA GLU A 193 -29.65 1.51 6.66
C GLU A 193 -28.75 2.19 5.64
N VAL A 194 -27.51 1.74 5.51
CA VAL A 194 -26.51 2.37 4.64
C VAL A 194 -26.75 2.02 3.17
N PHE A 195 -27.03 0.74 2.87
CA PHE A 195 -27.21 0.32 1.47
C PHE A 195 -28.53 0.80 0.86
N GLU A 196 -29.63 0.90 1.63
CA GLU A 196 -30.86 1.51 1.14
C GLU A 196 -30.71 3.02 0.90
N ALA A 197 -29.92 3.71 1.72
CA ALA A 197 -29.59 5.11 1.48
C ALA A 197 -28.78 5.28 0.20
N ALA A 198 -27.80 4.42 -0.05
CA ALA A 198 -26.99 4.41 -1.26
C ALA A 198 -27.81 4.10 -2.53
N GLU A 199 -28.76 3.16 -2.45
CA GLU A 199 -29.70 2.88 -3.55
C GLU A 199 -30.56 4.10 -3.87
N LYS A 200 -31.14 4.76 -2.86
CA LYS A 200 -31.93 5.99 -3.02
C LYS A 200 -31.10 7.09 -3.67
N GLU A 201 -29.84 7.27 -3.24
CA GLU A 201 -28.93 8.26 -3.82
C GLU A 201 -28.66 7.96 -5.31
N ALA A 202 -28.39 6.70 -5.67
CA ALA A 202 -28.19 6.29 -7.06
C ALA A 202 -29.43 6.59 -7.93
N ILE A 203 -30.62 6.26 -7.42
CA ILE A 203 -31.90 6.53 -8.09
C ILE A 203 -32.10 8.06 -8.27
N GLN A 204 -31.81 8.85 -7.25
CA GLN A 204 -31.91 10.31 -7.31
C GLN A 204 -30.98 10.88 -8.40
N LYS A 205 -29.72 10.50 -8.41
CA LYS A 205 -28.73 10.92 -9.42
C LYS A 205 -29.15 10.58 -10.84
N ILE A 206 -29.76 9.40 -11.06
CA ILE A 206 -30.32 9.01 -12.36
C ILE A 206 -31.47 9.94 -12.74
N ASN A 207 -32.42 10.19 -11.83
CA ASN A 207 -33.55 11.08 -12.09
C ASN A 207 -33.07 12.49 -12.48
N GLU A 208 -32.19 13.10 -11.69
CA GLU A 208 -31.62 14.43 -11.94
C GLU A 208 -30.89 14.48 -13.30
N ARG A 209 -30.18 13.39 -13.67
CA ARG A 209 -29.48 13.31 -14.95
C ARG A 209 -30.43 13.35 -16.14
N PHE A 210 -31.57 12.65 -16.07
CA PHE A 210 -32.56 12.61 -17.15
C PHE A 210 -33.50 13.84 -17.18
N GLU A 211 -33.63 14.60 -16.11
CA GLU A 211 -34.34 15.89 -16.11
C GLU A 211 -33.67 16.92 -17.04
N ARG A 212 -32.38 16.77 -17.33
CA ARG A 212 -31.61 17.63 -18.25
C ARG A 212 -31.85 17.33 -19.75
N LYS A 213 -32.97 16.68 -20.12
CA LYS A 213 -33.44 16.42 -21.48
C LYS A 213 -32.54 15.50 -22.35
N GLN A 214 -31.96 14.48 -21.78
CA GLN A 214 -31.25 13.46 -22.55
C GLN A 214 -32.06 12.16 -22.56
N SER A 215 -32.13 11.49 -23.72
CA SER A 215 -32.89 10.25 -23.87
C SER A 215 -32.13 9.01 -23.42
N PHE A 216 -30.81 9.10 -23.39
CA PHE A 216 -29.91 7.98 -23.04
C PHE A 216 -28.80 8.44 -22.11
N MET A 217 -28.27 7.50 -21.35
CA MET A 217 -27.10 7.60 -20.50
C MET A 217 -26.04 6.62 -20.97
N SER A 218 -24.78 7.07 -21.07
CA SER A 218 -23.67 6.18 -21.39
C SER A 218 -23.35 5.25 -20.21
N ASP A 219 -22.72 4.11 -20.51
CA ASP A 219 -22.21 3.19 -19.48
C ASP A 219 -21.20 3.86 -18.54
N THR A 220 -20.41 4.79 -19.04
CA THR A 220 -19.45 5.56 -18.22
C THR A 220 -20.15 6.48 -17.22
N GLU A 221 -21.20 7.19 -17.64
CA GLU A 221 -21.99 8.03 -16.72
C GLU A 221 -22.70 7.18 -15.67
N PHE A 222 -23.29 6.07 -16.06
CA PHE A 222 -23.95 5.14 -15.13
C PHE A 222 -22.96 4.51 -14.16
N PHE A 223 -21.77 4.13 -14.64
CA PHE A 223 -20.67 3.66 -13.79
C PHE A 223 -20.31 4.68 -12.71
N GLU A 224 -20.17 5.98 -13.06
CA GLU A 224 -19.82 7.03 -12.08
C GLU A 224 -20.93 7.23 -11.03
N ILE A 225 -22.20 7.08 -11.41
CA ILE A 225 -23.31 7.10 -10.45
C ILE A 225 -23.19 5.94 -9.46
N LEU A 226 -23.04 4.71 -9.94
CA LEU A 226 -22.88 3.53 -9.06
C LEU A 226 -21.63 3.65 -8.18
N ARG A 227 -20.50 4.02 -8.77
CA ARG A 227 -19.23 4.19 -8.06
C ARG A 227 -19.36 5.21 -6.92
N SER A 228 -19.97 6.36 -7.20
CA SER A 228 -20.11 7.42 -6.20
C SER A 228 -21.12 7.08 -5.10
N SER A 229 -22.13 6.28 -5.39
CA SER A 229 -23.10 5.82 -4.40
C SER A 229 -22.55 4.68 -3.50
N LEU A 230 -21.49 3.99 -3.94
CA LEU A 230 -20.80 2.95 -3.18
C LEU A 230 -19.45 3.44 -2.59
N ASP A 231 -19.23 4.74 -2.52
CA ASP A 231 -17.97 5.38 -2.13
C ASP A 231 -17.54 5.14 -0.68
N PHE A 232 -18.48 4.76 0.17
CA PHE A 232 -18.25 4.38 1.56
C PHE A 232 -17.60 3.00 1.72
N ILE A 233 -17.61 2.17 0.67
CA ILE A 233 -17.04 0.82 0.71
C ILE A 233 -15.51 0.91 0.58
N VAL A 234 -14.82 0.24 1.50
CA VAL A 234 -13.36 0.07 1.49
C VAL A 234 -13.07 -1.42 1.41
N ASP A 235 -13.08 -1.97 0.20
CA ASP A 235 -12.89 -3.39 -0.08
C ASP A 235 -11.99 -3.57 -1.30
N SER A 236 -10.81 -4.18 -1.09
CA SER A 236 -9.83 -4.42 -2.14
C SER A 236 -10.19 -5.59 -3.07
N HIS A 237 -11.11 -6.46 -2.67
CA HIS A 237 -11.69 -7.50 -3.52
C HIS A 237 -12.93 -7.01 -4.28
N GLY A 238 -13.57 -5.95 -3.77
CA GLY A 238 -14.73 -5.33 -4.42
C GLY A 238 -14.35 -4.40 -5.55
N GLY A 239 -15.18 -4.31 -6.58
CA GLY A 239 -14.92 -3.41 -7.68
C GLY A 239 -16.02 -3.38 -8.74
N ILE A 240 -15.83 -2.49 -9.70
CA ILE A 240 -16.75 -2.30 -10.82
C ILE A 240 -15.97 -2.31 -12.12
N TYR A 241 -16.40 -3.12 -13.09
CA TYR A 241 -15.91 -3.10 -14.47
C TYR A 241 -16.89 -2.36 -15.36
N ALA A 242 -16.40 -1.34 -16.07
CA ALA A 242 -17.16 -0.59 -17.08
C ALA A 242 -16.38 -0.46 -18.41
N GLY A 243 -17.08 -0.11 -19.50
CA GLY A 243 -16.51 0.22 -20.81
C GLY A 243 -16.36 -0.93 -21.81
N LYS A 244 -16.20 -0.55 -23.09
CA LYS A 244 -16.33 -1.44 -24.27
C LYS A 244 -15.18 -2.45 -24.47
N SER A 245 -13.95 -2.06 -24.22
CA SER A 245 -12.78 -2.87 -24.61
C SER A 245 -11.85 -3.03 -23.42
N GLY A 246 -12.00 -4.11 -22.67
CA GLY A 246 -11.10 -4.35 -21.54
C GLY A 246 -11.14 -3.26 -20.46
N GLY A 247 -12.18 -2.45 -20.44
CA GLY A 247 -12.37 -1.23 -19.65
C GLY A 247 -11.86 -1.29 -18.22
N SER A 248 -11.62 -0.16 -17.66
CA SER A 248 -10.99 -0.03 -16.36
C SER A 248 -11.75 -0.76 -15.25
N PHE A 249 -11.07 -1.66 -14.57
CA PHE A 249 -11.49 -2.11 -13.25
C PHE A 249 -11.24 -0.97 -12.27
N THR A 250 -12.27 -0.54 -11.59
CA THR A 250 -12.12 0.40 -10.48
C THR A 250 -12.41 -0.34 -9.19
N ASN A 251 -11.37 -0.45 -8.37
CA ASN A 251 -11.47 -1.01 -7.03
C ASN A 251 -12.27 -0.08 -6.13
N LEU A 252 -13.13 -0.63 -5.26
CA LEU A 252 -13.88 0.13 -4.27
C LEU A 252 -13.00 0.63 -3.12
N ASN A 253 -11.81 0.05 -2.94
CA ASN A 253 -10.88 0.53 -1.93
C ASN A 253 -10.05 1.72 -2.44
N LYS A 254 -10.32 2.90 -1.90
CA LYS A 254 -9.54 4.12 -2.11
C LYS A 254 -8.40 4.30 -1.10
N LYS A 255 -8.36 3.49 -0.05
CA LYS A 255 -7.34 3.53 1.00
C LYS A 255 -6.19 2.61 0.61
N LYS A 256 -5.15 3.16 0.01
CA LYS A 256 -3.93 2.41 -0.37
C LYS A 256 -2.73 3.05 0.30
N TYR A 257 -2.25 2.41 1.34
CA TYR A 257 -1.10 2.86 2.11
C TYR A 257 0.18 2.21 1.59
N TYR A 258 1.24 3.01 1.52
CA TYR A 258 2.57 2.61 1.11
C TYR A 258 3.57 2.97 2.19
N SER A 259 4.68 2.21 2.24
CA SER A 259 5.81 2.53 3.09
C SER A 259 6.73 3.53 2.39
N TYR A 260 7.07 4.60 3.10
CA TYR A 260 8.03 5.61 2.66
C TYR A 260 9.16 5.68 3.67
N CYS A 261 10.39 5.78 3.22
CA CYS A 261 11.55 5.98 4.09
C CYS A 261 12.18 7.36 3.89
N PHE A 262 12.87 7.84 4.93
CA PHE A 262 13.73 9.02 4.80
C PHE A 262 14.95 8.65 3.96
N LYS A 263 14.97 9.13 2.75
CA LYS A 263 15.89 8.69 1.72
C LYS A 263 17.36 8.80 2.12
N ASP A 264 18.07 7.69 1.99
CA ASP A 264 19.50 7.57 2.26
C ASP A 264 19.95 8.02 3.67
N VAL A 265 19.04 8.05 4.66
CA VAL A 265 19.35 8.40 6.04
C VAL A 265 19.16 7.21 6.95
N ILE A 266 20.21 6.85 7.68
CA ILE A 266 20.19 5.80 8.69
C ILE A 266 20.57 6.39 10.04
N PHE A 267 20.01 5.81 11.10
CA PHE A 267 20.32 6.13 12.48
C PHE A 267 20.89 4.89 13.18
N ARG A 268 21.79 5.12 14.13
CA ARG A 268 22.30 4.14 15.08
C ARG A 268 21.94 4.59 16.48
N GLU A 269 22.13 3.74 17.46
CA GLU A 269 21.85 4.04 18.87
C GLU A 269 23.14 4.00 19.68
N ASP A 270 23.24 4.90 20.67
CA ASP A 270 24.22 4.85 21.73
C ASP A 270 23.55 5.19 23.08
N ASP A 271 24.33 5.45 24.13
CA ASP A 271 23.81 5.76 25.45
C ASP A 271 23.14 7.14 25.59
N ILE A 272 23.29 8.01 24.57
CA ILE A 272 22.61 9.31 24.52
C ILE A 272 21.27 9.18 23.77
N GLY A 273 21.23 8.42 22.68
CA GLY A 273 20.03 8.24 21.87
C GLY A 273 20.31 7.81 20.44
N TYR A 274 19.35 8.05 19.56
CA TYR A 274 19.46 7.71 18.13
C TYR A 274 20.17 8.82 17.38
N TYR A 275 21.18 8.48 16.59
CA TYR A 275 22.00 9.45 15.86
C TYR A 275 22.23 9.04 14.41
N ALA A 276 22.39 10.02 13.54
CA ALA A 276 22.93 9.88 12.21
C ALA A 276 24.37 10.42 12.17
N LEU A 277 25.23 9.74 11.37
CA LEU A 277 26.58 10.24 11.11
C LEU A 277 26.58 11.18 9.91
N VAL A 278 27.07 12.39 10.10
CA VAL A 278 27.24 13.39 9.05
C VAL A 278 28.68 13.88 9.10
N LYS A 279 29.45 13.62 8.08
CA LYS A 279 30.91 13.91 8.03
C LYS A 279 31.65 13.35 9.28
N GLY A 280 31.26 12.15 9.73
CA GLY A 280 31.86 11.49 10.91
C GLY A 280 31.42 12.05 12.26
N LYS A 281 30.45 12.95 12.32
CA LYS A 281 29.93 13.57 13.54
C LYS A 281 28.53 13.05 13.85
N LYS A 282 28.21 12.80 15.13
CA LYS A 282 26.89 12.34 15.56
C LYS A 282 25.91 13.50 15.69
N TRP A 283 24.78 13.38 14.96
CA TRP A 283 23.62 14.25 15.08
C TRP A 283 22.46 13.44 15.62
N TYR A 284 21.98 13.78 16.81
CA TYR A 284 20.97 13.02 17.53
C TYR A 284 19.57 13.40 17.07
N LEU A 285 18.72 12.39 16.87
CA LEU A 285 17.31 12.54 16.54
C LEU A 285 16.54 13.06 17.76
N GLU A 286 15.93 14.24 17.62
CA GLU A 286 15.18 14.90 18.69
C GLU A 286 13.68 14.75 18.51
N SER A 287 13.18 15.02 17.30
CA SER A 287 11.74 14.93 17.01
C SER A 287 11.46 14.76 15.52
N VAL A 288 10.23 14.33 15.21
CA VAL A 288 9.63 14.38 13.86
C VAL A 288 8.36 15.20 13.98
N ASN A 289 8.18 16.20 13.13
CA ASN A 289 7.04 17.12 13.15
C ASN A 289 6.80 17.77 14.54
N ASP A 290 7.89 18.14 15.22
CA ASP A 290 7.91 18.67 16.60
C ASP A 290 7.28 17.72 17.66
N GLY A 291 7.09 16.44 17.33
CA GLY A 291 6.51 15.40 18.19
C GLY A 291 7.43 14.21 18.40
N ASP A 292 6.87 13.19 19.04
CA ASP A 292 7.59 11.93 19.27
C ASP A 292 7.90 11.23 17.94
N PHE A 293 9.15 10.81 17.77
CA PHE A 293 9.63 10.11 16.58
C PHE A 293 9.42 8.58 16.63
N SER A 294 9.00 8.01 17.74
CA SER A 294 8.92 6.55 17.95
C SER A 294 8.02 5.84 16.94
N GLU A 295 6.95 6.49 16.49
CA GLU A 295 6.08 5.94 15.43
C GLU A 295 6.78 5.83 14.07
N TYR A 296 7.73 6.72 13.80
CA TYR A 296 8.46 6.78 12.53
C TYR A 296 9.71 5.91 12.54
N LEU A 297 10.36 5.76 13.70
CA LEU A 297 11.63 5.03 13.81
C LEU A 297 11.41 3.52 13.63
N LYS A 298 11.99 2.96 12.57
CA LYS A 298 11.86 1.54 12.21
C LYS A 298 13.24 0.95 11.91
N VAL A 299 13.35 -0.37 12.05
CA VAL A 299 14.57 -1.09 11.71
C VAL A 299 14.65 -1.32 10.21
N THR A 300 15.84 -1.16 9.66
CA THR A 300 16.22 -1.45 8.27
C THR A 300 17.54 -2.22 8.24
N ILE A 301 18.02 -2.58 7.06
CA ILE A 301 19.32 -3.21 6.83
C ILE A 301 20.17 -2.24 6.02
N ASP A 302 21.36 -1.92 6.50
CA ASP A 302 22.30 -1.08 5.74
C ASP A 302 23.06 -1.86 4.65
N GLU A 303 23.90 -1.17 3.90
CA GLU A 303 24.67 -1.76 2.81
C GLU A 303 25.63 -2.88 3.25
N SER A 304 26.03 -2.91 4.52
CA SER A 304 26.90 -3.96 5.10
C SER A 304 26.14 -5.20 5.56
N GLY A 305 24.82 -5.10 5.74
CA GLY A 305 23.98 -6.13 6.33
C GLY A 305 23.67 -5.92 7.81
N GLU A 306 24.12 -4.81 8.41
CA GLU A 306 23.81 -4.45 9.78
C GLU A 306 22.35 -4.00 9.91
N LEU A 307 21.68 -4.43 10.99
CA LEU A 307 20.39 -3.87 11.38
C LEU A 307 20.62 -2.48 12.00
N VAL A 308 20.00 -1.49 11.41
CA VAL A 308 20.08 -0.09 11.82
C VAL A 308 18.68 0.52 11.80
N TYR A 309 18.55 1.80 12.17
CA TYR A 309 17.26 2.48 12.16
C TYR A 309 17.15 3.43 10.97
N THR A 310 15.91 3.66 10.52
CA THR A 310 15.54 4.71 9.59
C THR A 310 14.16 5.25 9.97
N LEU A 311 13.80 6.44 9.46
CA LEU A 311 12.43 6.92 9.59
C LEU A 311 11.58 6.34 8.48
N VAL A 312 10.43 5.78 8.85
CA VAL A 312 9.43 5.24 7.92
C VAL A 312 8.07 5.86 8.22
N ARG A 313 7.39 6.30 7.18
CA ARG A 313 6.00 6.75 7.23
C ARG A 313 5.12 5.80 6.40
N ILE A 314 4.01 5.37 6.99
CA ILE A 314 2.96 4.62 6.26
C ILE A 314 1.88 5.62 5.90
N ALA A 315 1.70 5.89 4.61
CA ALA A 315 0.80 6.95 4.15
C ALA A 315 0.02 6.54 2.90
N ASN A 316 -1.16 7.13 2.75
CA ASN A 316 -1.96 7.05 1.53
C ASN A 316 -1.71 8.31 0.67
N PRO A 317 -0.90 8.21 -0.41
CA PRO A 317 -0.50 9.37 -1.21
C PRO A 317 -1.67 10.04 -1.97
N TYR A 318 -2.84 9.39 -2.00
CA TYR A 318 -4.05 9.95 -2.61
C TYR A 318 -4.90 10.78 -1.65
N ALA A 319 -4.61 10.71 -0.34
CA ALA A 319 -5.36 11.41 0.71
C ALA A 319 -4.48 12.25 1.63
N GLU A 320 -3.18 12.03 1.65
CA GLU A 320 -2.23 12.66 2.57
C GLU A 320 -1.08 13.30 1.79
N SER A 321 -0.70 14.53 2.18
CA SER A 321 0.55 15.12 1.69
C SER A 321 1.75 14.44 2.35
N LEU A 322 2.80 14.23 1.58
CA LEU A 322 4.11 13.80 2.07
C LEU A 322 5.08 14.98 2.20
N GLU A 323 4.68 16.15 1.71
CA GLU A 323 5.45 17.39 1.82
C GLU A 323 5.20 18.07 3.17
N GLY A 324 6.23 18.75 3.67
CA GLY A 324 6.17 19.53 4.90
C GLY A 324 6.43 18.76 6.19
N ASP A 325 6.68 17.44 6.12
CA ASP A 325 7.19 16.72 7.28
C ASP A 325 8.63 17.12 7.57
N THR A 326 8.96 17.29 8.84
CA THR A 326 10.29 17.76 9.28
C THR A 326 10.89 16.83 10.33
N VAL A 327 12.22 16.74 10.31
CA VAL A 327 13.03 16.10 11.35
C VAL A 327 13.88 17.15 12.06
N THR A 328 13.92 17.08 13.39
CA THR A 328 14.81 17.90 14.19
C THR A 328 15.97 17.05 14.66
N LEU A 329 17.18 17.51 14.34
CA LEU A 329 18.44 16.91 14.76
C LEU A 329 19.19 17.87 15.70
N LYS A 330 19.92 17.31 16.67
CA LYS A 330 20.66 18.07 17.66
C LYS A 330 22.11 17.60 17.76
N ARG A 331 23.03 18.57 17.89
CA ARG A 331 24.42 18.33 18.22
C ARG A 331 24.91 19.39 19.23
N GLY A 332 25.16 18.98 20.48
CA GLY A 332 25.40 19.93 21.57
C GLY A 332 24.20 20.86 21.73
N ASP A 333 24.44 22.16 21.73
CA ASP A 333 23.37 23.19 21.80
C ASP A 333 22.79 23.56 20.43
N THR A 334 23.37 23.04 19.35
CA THR A 334 22.89 23.31 18.00
C THR A 334 21.74 22.41 17.65
N VAL A 335 20.60 23.02 17.27
CA VAL A 335 19.40 22.34 16.79
C VAL A 335 19.20 22.67 15.33
N CYS A 336 18.95 21.68 14.51
CA CYS A 336 18.71 21.84 13.09
C CYS A 336 17.41 21.14 12.70
N ARG A 337 16.52 21.86 12.02
CA ARG A 337 15.26 21.34 11.48
C ARG A 337 15.39 21.20 9.98
N LEU A 338 15.06 20.03 9.45
CA LEU A 338 15.19 19.69 8.05
C LEU A 338 13.89 19.08 7.52
N ASP A 339 13.57 19.35 6.27
CA ASP A 339 12.48 18.66 5.58
C ASP A 339 12.85 17.20 5.33
N ILE A 340 11.88 16.30 5.50
CA ILE A 340 12.07 14.87 5.24
C ILE A 340 11.80 14.59 3.75
N ASP A 341 12.81 14.12 3.04
CA ASP A 341 12.68 13.62 1.66
C ASP A 341 12.13 12.19 1.69
N TRP A 342 10.80 12.05 1.70
CA TRP A 342 10.13 10.76 1.70
C TRP A 342 10.25 10.06 0.36
N THR A 343 10.85 8.89 0.35
CA THR A 343 10.93 8.03 -0.83
C THR A 343 10.12 6.77 -0.62
N MET A 344 9.21 6.49 -1.55
CA MET A 344 8.40 5.26 -1.51
C MET A 344 9.28 4.03 -1.65
N LEU A 345 9.15 3.10 -0.72
CA LEU A 345 9.75 1.78 -0.83
C LEU A 345 9.01 0.98 -1.91
N GLY A 346 9.73 0.56 -2.92
CA GLY A 346 9.19 -0.09 -4.10
C GLY A 346 8.76 -1.54 -3.85
N LYS A 347 7.97 -2.06 -4.78
CA LYS A 347 7.67 -3.49 -4.86
C LYS A 347 8.69 -4.19 -5.77
N PHE A 348 8.87 -5.48 -5.55
CA PHE A 348 9.60 -6.34 -6.47
C PHE A 348 8.83 -6.41 -7.79
N SER A 349 9.50 -6.10 -8.89
CA SER A 349 9.01 -6.41 -10.23
C SER A 349 9.64 -7.72 -10.63
N GLY A 350 8.87 -8.81 -10.62
CA GLY A 350 9.36 -10.14 -11.05
C GLY A 350 10.12 -10.07 -12.36
N GLY A 351 11.22 -10.81 -12.46
CA GLY A 351 11.98 -10.91 -13.71
C GLY A 351 11.10 -11.51 -14.82
N SER A 352 11.20 -10.99 -16.05
CA SER A 352 10.55 -11.59 -17.20
C SER A 352 11.03 -13.04 -17.35
N GLY A 353 10.12 -14.01 -17.21
CA GLY A 353 10.43 -15.45 -17.27
C GLY A 353 10.57 -16.13 -15.90
N GLU A 354 10.32 -15.44 -14.79
CA GLU A 354 10.27 -16.07 -13.47
C GLU A 354 9.08 -17.04 -13.37
N THR A 355 9.32 -18.23 -12.83
CA THR A 355 8.26 -19.22 -12.62
C THR A 355 7.34 -18.82 -11.47
N ILE A 356 6.11 -19.36 -11.44
CA ILE A 356 5.13 -19.09 -10.38
C ILE A 356 5.61 -19.52 -9.00
N TRP A 357 6.49 -20.49 -8.93
CA TRP A 357 7.23 -20.91 -7.74
C TRP A 357 8.56 -21.57 -8.14
N GLY A 358 9.47 -21.62 -7.19
CA GLY A 358 10.72 -22.35 -7.40
C GLY A 358 11.56 -22.40 -6.14
N THR A 359 12.55 -23.28 -6.16
CA THR A 359 13.51 -23.48 -5.09
C THR A 359 14.93 -23.47 -5.64
N ARG A 360 15.86 -22.91 -4.89
CA ARG A 360 17.29 -22.91 -5.16
C ARG A 360 18.09 -22.81 -3.87
N VAL A 361 19.37 -23.06 -3.95
CA VAL A 361 20.32 -22.78 -2.88
C VAL A 361 21.29 -21.69 -3.37
N GLU A 362 21.47 -20.65 -2.59
CA GLU A 362 22.36 -19.55 -2.89
C GLU A 362 23.25 -19.26 -1.67
N ASN A 363 24.57 -19.31 -1.83
CA ASN A 363 25.56 -19.17 -0.75
C ASN A 363 25.25 -20.05 0.49
N GLY A 364 24.77 -21.28 0.27
CA GLY A 364 24.41 -22.22 1.33
C GLY A 364 23.07 -21.92 2.02
N VAL A 365 22.28 -20.96 1.53
CA VAL A 365 20.94 -20.62 2.04
C VAL A 365 19.89 -21.17 1.07
N PRO A 366 19.01 -22.11 1.50
CA PRO A 366 17.85 -22.51 0.73
C PRO A 366 16.86 -21.36 0.57
N ILE A 367 16.39 -21.17 -0.65
CA ILE A 367 15.42 -20.12 -1.00
C ILE A 367 14.25 -20.78 -1.73
N ILE A 368 13.04 -20.48 -1.30
CA ILE A 368 11.82 -20.81 -2.01
C ILE A 368 11.10 -19.52 -2.37
N HIS A 369 10.64 -19.40 -3.61
CA HIS A 369 9.75 -18.29 -4.01
C HIS A 369 8.38 -18.81 -4.41
N SER A 370 7.35 -17.99 -4.16
CA SER A 370 5.98 -18.22 -4.62
C SER A 370 5.38 -16.88 -5.06
N ARG A 371 4.99 -16.77 -6.35
CA ARG A 371 4.45 -15.53 -6.95
C ARG A 371 2.92 -15.54 -7.07
N THR A 372 2.33 -16.72 -6.96
CA THR A 372 0.88 -16.90 -6.90
C THR A 372 0.55 -18.27 -6.32
N VAL A 373 -0.62 -18.38 -5.74
CA VAL A 373 -1.23 -19.63 -5.27
C VAL A 373 -2.60 -19.86 -5.95
N SER A 374 -2.74 -19.39 -7.19
CA SER A 374 -3.97 -19.54 -7.97
C SER A 374 -4.24 -20.98 -8.39
N ASN A 375 -5.48 -21.44 -8.22
CA ASN A 375 -5.92 -22.79 -8.58
C ASN A 375 -5.75 -23.13 -10.07
N ILE A 376 -5.60 -22.13 -10.95
CA ILE A 376 -5.33 -22.38 -12.38
C ILE A 376 -3.99 -23.10 -12.60
N TYR A 377 -3.10 -23.06 -11.62
CA TYR A 377 -1.79 -23.74 -11.63
C TYR A 377 -1.74 -24.93 -10.68
N SER A 378 -2.87 -25.60 -10.40
CA SER A 378 -2.98 -26.63 -9.36
C SER A 378 -1.93 -27.73 -9.46
N ALA A 379 -1.63 -28.23 -10.67
CA ALA A 379 -0.62 -29.29 -10.87
C ALA A 379 0.80 -28.85 -10.48
N GLU A 380 1.18 -27.59 -10.76
CA GLU A 380 2.46 -27.04 -10.35
C GLU A 380 2.48 -26.73 -8.86
N LEU A 381 1.36 -26.28 -8.30
CA LEU A 381 1.25 -25.98 -6.88
C LEU A 381 1.18 -27.23 -6.01
N ASP A 382 0.78 -28.40 -6.52
CA ASP A 382 0.93 -29.68 -5.81
C ASP A 382 2.41 -30.08 -5.68
N LYS A 383 3.25 -29.79 -6.68
CA LYS A 383 4.72 -29.95 -6.58
C LYS A 383 5.31 -28.94 -5.58
N PHE A 384 4.84 -27.68 -5.59
CA PHE A 384 5.19 -26.69 -4.57
C PHE A 384 4.88 -27.22 -3.18
N VAL A 385 3.69 -27.74 -2.92
CA VAL A 385 3.29 -28.31 -1.64
C VAL A 385 4.24 -29.44 -1.22
N ALA A 386 4.55 -30.35 -2.14
CA ALA A 386 5.45 -31.49 -1.86
C ALA A 386 6.88 -31.04 -1.49
N SER A 387 7.33 -29.89 -2.01
CA SER A 387 8.68 -29.37 -1.71
C SER A 387 8.88 -28.98 -0.24
N GLY A 388 7.81 -28.79 0.53
CA GLY A 388 7.89 -28.37 1.94
C GLY A 388 8.76 -29.29 2.80
N SER A 389 8.70 -30.59 2.60
CA SER A 389 9.52 -31.57 3.32
C SER A 389 11.03 -31.41 3.10
N GLN A 390 11.46 -30.77 2.01
CA GLN A 390 12.88 -30.54 1.73
C GLN A 390 13.50 -29.48 2.65
N PHE A 391 12.66 -28.70 3.32
CA PHE A 391 13.06 -27.60 4.21
C PHE A 391 12.98 -27.97 5.71
N SER A 392 12.43 -29.14 6.07
CA SER A 392 12.20 -29.52 7.47
C SER A 392 13.49 -29.59 8.31
N ASP A 393 14.59 -30.00 7.69
CA ASP A 393 15.89 -30.13 8.35
C ASP A 393 16.82 -28.94 8.10
N GLN A 394 16.30 -27.86 7.47
CA GLN A 394 17.09 -26.68 7.18
C GLN A 394 17.04 -25.69 8.35
N LYS A 395 18.20 -25.40 8.95
CA LYS A 395 18.31 -24.47 10.08
C LYS A 395 17.91 -23.03 9.73
N LEU A 396 18.12 -22.66 8.47
CA LEU A 396 17.78 -21.35 7.91
C LEU A 396 17.27 -21.54 6.48
N PHE A 397 16.22 -20.82 6.13
CA PHE A 397 15.81 -20.62 4.73
C PHE A 397 15.10 -19.28 4.51
N ILE A 398 15.06 -18.87 3.25
CA ILE A 398 14.31 -17.67 2.83
C ILE A 398 13.04 -18.11 2.10
N PHE A 399 11.88 -17.57 2.54
CA PHE A 399 10.61 -17.73 1.85
C PHE A 399 10.25 -16.41 1.15
N ASP A 400 10.43 -16.34 -0.16
CA ASP A 400 10.20 -15.14 -0.94
C ASP A 400 8.76 -15.08 -1.46
N LEU A 401 7.92 -14.30 -0.79
CA LEU A 401 6.52 -14.03 -1.15
C LEU A 401 6.35 -12.79 -2.01
N ARG A 402 7.39 -12.00 -2.27
CA ARG A 402 7.27 -10.75 -3.02
C ARG A 402 6.51 -10.95 -4.33
N GLY A 403 5.57 -10.04 -4.61
CA GLY A 403 4.72 -10.12 -5.81
C GLY A 403 3.69 -11.26 -5.81
N ASN A 404 3.46 -11.97 -4.70
CA ASN A 404 2.45 -13.03 -4.63
C ASN A 404 1.04 -12.46 -4.71
N SER A 405 0.40 -12.60 -5.86
CA SER A 405 -0.92 -12.03 -6.14
C SER A 405 -2.10 -12.77 -5.48
N GLY A 406 -1.84 -13.81 -4.70
CA GLY A 406 -2.86 -14.60 -4.03
C GLY A 406 -3.39 -15.79 -4.83
N GLY A 407 -4.61 -16.24 -4.49
CA GLY A 407 -5.29 -17.42 -5.03
C GLY A 407 -5.93 -18.24 -3.90
N SER A 408 -5.37 -19.42 -3.55
CA SER A 408 -5.84 -20.26 -2.44
C SER A 408 -4.76 -20.44 -1.37
N SER A 409 -5.00 -19.93 -0.17
CA SER A 409 -4.10 -20.08 0.98
C SER A 409 -3.87 -21.53 1.41
N LEU A 410 -4.70 -22.47 0.95
CA LEU A 410 -4.54 -23.90 1.23
C LEU A 410 -3.20 -24.45 0.73
N TYR A 411 -2.63 -23.94 -0.35
CA TYR A 411 -1.34 -24.42 -0.87
C TYR A 411 -0.21 -24.11 0.11
N VAL A 412 -0.14 -22.90 0.66
CA VAL A 412 0.90 -22.54 1.64
C VAL A 412 0.69 -23.29 2.94
N SER A 413 -0.54 -23.42 3.43
CA SER A 413 -0.82 -24.19 4.65
C SER A 413 -0.46 -25.68 4.50
N ARG A 414 -0.71 -26.29 3.32
CA ARG A 414 -0.28 -27.66 3.01
C ARG A 414 1.24 -27.77 2.89
N TRP A 415 1.92 -26.79 2.27
CA TRP A 415 3.37 -26.72 2.22
C TRP A 415 3.96 -26.68 3.62
N LEU A 416 3.42 -25.81 4.50
CA LEU A 416 3.85 -25.70 5.89
C LEU A 416 3.60 -26.98 6.70
N LYS A 417 2.56 -27.74 6.40
CA LYS A 417 2.35 -29.07 7.03
C LYS A 417 3.39 -30.09 6.58
N ASN A 418 3.87 -30.04 5.35
CA ASN A 418 4.97 -30.89 4.89
C ASN A 418 6.31 -30.42 5.48
N TYR A 419 6.52 -29.11 5.65
CA TYR A 419 7.67 -28.55 6.33
C TYR A 419 7.69 -28.88 7.83
N PHE A 420 6.57 -28.68 8.51
CA PHE A 420 6.41 -28.88 9.95
C PHE A 420 5.11 -29.64 10.24
N PRO A 421 5.16 -30.99 10.29
CA PRO A 421 3.96 -31.83 10.38
C PRO A 421 3.05 -31.57 11.58
N ARG A 422 3.60 -31.00 12.67
CA ARG A 422 2.85 -30.63 13.87
C ARG A 422 2.21 -29.24 13.77
N ALA A 423 2.39 -28.52 12.66
CA ALA A 423 1.84 -27.19 12.50
C ALA A 423 0.33 -27.19 12.66
N TRP A 424 -0.12 -26.29 13.50
CA TRP A 424 -1.52 -25.93 13.58
C TRP A 424 -1.66 -24.46 13.20
N PHE A 425 -2.43 -24.20 12.13
CA PHE A 425 -2.67 -22.84 11.65
C PHE A 425 -3.80 -22.20 12.45
N SER A 426 -3.49 -21.09 13.08
CA SER A 426 -4.45 -20.12 13.59
C SER A 426 -4.27 -18.81 12.84
N TYR A 427 -5.35 -18.13 12.61
CA TYR A 427 -5.37 -16.90 11.84
C TYR A 427 -5.77 -15.74 12.75
N PRO A 428 -5.17 -14.56 12.62
CA PRO A 428 -5.51 -13.40 13.45
C PRO A 428 -6.81 -12.71 12.97
N TYR A 429 -7.79 -13.48 12.54
CA TYR A 429 -9.07 -12.96 12.06
C TYR A 429 -10.21 -13.96 12.29
N SER A 430 -11.45 -13.46 12.28
CA SER A 430 -12.66 -14.29 12.19
C SER A 430 -13.20 -14.30 10.76
N ILE A 431 -13.85 -15.37 10.36
CA ILE A 431 -14.59 -15.48 9.09
C ILE A 431 -16.06 -15.51 9.43
N SER A 432 -16.80 -14.44 9.08
CA SER A 432 -18.26 -14.39 9.23
C SER A 432 -18.73 -14.94 10.59
N GLY A 433 -18.18 -14.43 11.68
CA GLY A 433 -18.52 -14.82 13.05
C GLY A 433 -17.80 -16.06 13.61
N VAL A 434 -16.99 -16.75 12.80
CA VAL A 434 -16.17 -17.89 13.28
C VAL A 434 -14.83 -17.37 13.76
N MET A 435 -14.60 -17.43 15.07
CA MET A 435 -13.35 -16.97 15.70
C MET A 435 -12.21 -17.96 15.47
N SER A 436 -11.05 -17.43 15.08
CA SER A 436 -9.79 -18.17 14.97
C SER A 436 -8.72 -17.47 15.80
N PRO A 437 -8.52 -17.85 17.07
CA PRO A 437 -7.53 -17.18 17.92
C PRO A 437 -6.12 -17.40 17.39
N TRP A 438 -5.30 -16.35 17.45
CA TRP A 438 -3.88 -16.44 17.13
C TRP A 438 -3.16 -17.42 18.06
N LYS A 439 -2.26 -18.22 17.50
CA LYS A 439 -1.41 -19.13 18.27
C LYS A 439 -0.04 -19.29 17.63
N THR A 440 0.99 -18.90 18.36
CA THR A 440 2.38 -19.02 17.93
C THR A 440 2.84 -20.49 17.93
N GLN A 441 3.51 -20.91 16.87
CA GLN A 441 4.11 -22.23 16.68
C GLN A 441 5.59 -22.20 17.08
N GLN A 442 6.02 -23.13 17.93
CA GLN A 442 7.43 -23.25 18.34
C GLN A 442 8.23 -23.99 17.28
N ASP A 443 9.11 -23.29 16.60
CA ASP A 443 10.02 -23.84 15.58
C ASP A 443 11.44 -23.33 15.81
N GLN A 444 12.42 -24.23 15.77
CA GLN A 444 13.82 -23.88 16.00
C GLN A 444 14.51 -23.32 14.75
N ASN A 445 13.95 -23.59 13.58
CA ASN A 445 14.54 -23.17 12.31
C ASN A 445 14.26 -21.68 12.05
N MET A 446 15.27 -20.95 11.60
CA MET A 446 15.15 -19.54 11.22
C MET A 446 14.49 -19.40 9.84
N LYS A 447 13.53 -18.52 9.75
CA LYS A 447 12.85 -18.17 8.50
C LYS A 447 12.96 -16.67 8.26
N ILE A 448 13.47 -16.30 7.09
CA ILE A 448 13.37 -14.93 6.58
C ILE A 448 12.31 -14.93 5.50
N VAL A 449 11.26 -14.15 5.70
CA VAL A 449 10.14 -14.06 4.76
C VAL A 449 10.17 -12.71 4.08
N LEU A 450 10.36 -12.72 2.77
CA LEU A 450 10.40 -11.49 1.98
C LEU A 450 8.98 -11.13 1.53
N ILE A 451 8.59 -9.91 1.82
CA ILE A 451 7.27 -9.38 1.48
C ILE A 451 7.36 -8.01 0.81
N ASP A 452 6.34 -7.67 0.04
CA ASP A 452 6.22 -6.35 -0.56
C ASP A 452 4.76 -5.98 -0.85
N LYS A 453 4.55 -4.80 -1.40
CA LYS A 453 3.21 -4.29 -1.78
C LYS A 453 2.51 -5.13 -2.86
N GLY A 454 3.19 -6.06 -3.50
CA GLY A 454 2.63 -7.03 -4.45
C GLY A 454 2.01 -8.27 -3.79
N VAL A 455 2.27 -8.51 -2.49
CA VAL A 455 1.64 -9.59 -1.74
C VAL A 455 0.20 -9.24 -1.43
N CYS A 456 -0.75 -10.02 -1.95
CA CYS A 456 -2.16 -9.70 -1.94
C CYS A 456 -3.03 -10.93 -1.61
N SER A 457 -4.18 -10.75 -0.96
CA SER A 457 -5.20 -11.77 -0.75
C SER A 457 -4.64 -13.03 -0.08
N SER A 458 -4.71 -14.19 -0.70
CA SER A 458 -4.14 -15.44 -0.14
C SER A 458 -2.60 -15.41 -0.01
N GLY A 459 -1.91 -14.49 -0.67
CA GLY A 459 -0.50 -14.18 -0.38
C GLY A 459 -0.35 -13.58 1.02
N GLU A 460 -1.30 -12.75 1.44
CA GLU A 460 -1.37 -12.23 2.81
C GLU A 460 -1.81 -13.31 3.81
N GLY A 461 -2.63 -14.27 3.37
CA GLY A 461 -2.89 -15.50 4.13
C GLY A 461 -1.61 -16.33 4.33
N ALA A 462 -0.71 -16.37 3.34
CA ALA A 462 0.60 -17.00 3.50
C ALA A 462 1.48 -16.25 4.51
N TYR A 463 1.48 -14.91 4.49
CA TYR A 463 2.13 -14.10 5.53
C TYR A 463 1.64 -14.50 6.92
N THR A 464 0.33 -14.59 7.15
CA THR A 464 -0.22 -14.93 8.47
C THR A 464 0.20 -16.32 8.92
N CYS A 465 0.23 -17.31 8.01
CA CYS A 465 0.69 -18.65 8.32
C CYS A 465 2.17 -18.69 8.72
N LEU A 466 3.04 -18.02 7.96
CA LEU A 466 4.49 -17.98 8.21
C LEU A 466 4.83 -17.16 9.46
N SER A 467 4.13 -16.05 9.68
CA SER A 467 4.33 -15.19 10.86
C SER A 467 3.91 -15.85 12.17
N ALA A 468 3.12 -16.93 12.12
CA ALA A 468 2.75 -17.71 13.29
C ALA A 468 3.90 -18.54 13.89
N PHE A 469 5.01 -18.69 13.18
CA PHE A 469 6.16 -19.45 13.69
C PHE A 469 7.14 -18.52 14.44
N THR A 470 7.70 -19.05 15.54
CA THR A 470 8.89 -18.43 16.15
C THR A 470 10.06 -18.45 15.17
N ASN A 471 11.10 -17.68 15.45
CA ASN A 471 12.27 -17.56 14.58
C ASN A 471 11.92 -17.18 13.13
N THR A 472 10.94 -16.30 12.97
CA THR A 472 10.52 -15.78 11.67
C THR A 472 10.68 -14.26 11.65
N LEU A 473 11.45 -13.76 10.66
CA LEU A 473 11.66 -12.34 10.41
C LEU A 473 11.03 -11.95 9.07
N MET A 474 10.14 -10.96 9.10
CA MET A 474 9.50 -10.41 7.90
C MET A 474 10.32 -9.22 7.39
N VAL A 475 10.79 -9.29 6.15
CA VAL A 475 11.69 -8.27 5.56
C VAL A 475 11.08 -7.72 4.28
N GLY A 476 11.04 -6.39 4.13
CA GLY A 476 10.55 -5.73 2.92
C GLY A 476 9.68 -4.52 3.18
N THR A 477 8.52 -4.45 2.52
CA THR A 477 7.54 -3.37 2.70
C THR A 477 6.20 -3.93 3.16
N ASN A 478 5.24 -3.06 3.52
CA ASN A 478 3.90 -3.51 3.82
C ASN A 478 3.25 -4.23 2.63
N THR A 479 2.40 -5.22 2.91
CA THR A 479 1.65 -5.97 1.89
C THR A 479 0.52 -5.14 1.26
N SER A 480 -0.27 -5.70 0.36
CA SER A 480 -1.29 -4.96 -0.39
C SER A 480 -2.44 -4.44 0.48
N GLY A 481 -2.83 -5.18 1.51
CA GLY A 481 -4.03 -4.89 2.29
C GLY A 481 -5.32 -5.30 1.58
N CYS A 482 -5.32 -6.47 0.97
CA CYS A 482 -6.47 -7.05 0.31
C CYS A 482 -6.98 -8.21 1.18
N VAL A 483 -7.54 -7.90 2.35
CA VAL A 483 -7.68 -8.88 3.45
C VAL A 483 -9.08 -8.93 4.07
N LEU A 484 -9.95 -7.94 3.83
CA LEU A 484 -11.25 -7.85 4.49
C LEU A 484 -12.29 -8.80 3.87
N ALA A 485 -12.28 -8.94 2.54
CA ALA A 485 -13.20 -9.83 1.83
C ALA A 485 -12.47 -11.04 1.22
N GLY A 486 -13.21 -12.02 0.76
CA GLY A 486 -12.71 -13.15 0.01
C GLY A 486 -13.81 -13.86 -0.79
N ASN A 487 -13.41 -14.83 -1.63
CA ASN A 487 -14.33 -15.60 -2.46
C ASN A 487 -15.31 -14.72 -3.26
N TYR A 488 -14.78 -13.92 -4.16
CA TYR A 488 -15.61 -13.01 -4.94
C TYR A 488 -16.41 -13.70 -6.05
N ILE A 489 -17.50 -13.04 -6.43
CA ILE A 489 -18.34 -13.37 -7.58
C ILE A 489 -18.40 -12.16 -8.52
N TYR A 490 -18.85 -12.41 -9.75
CA TYR A 490 -19.20 -11.36 -10.71
C TYR A 490 -20.73 -11.27 -10.84
N ALA A 491 -21.28 -10.06 -10.64
CA ALA A 491 -22.68 -9.76 -10.89
C ALA A 491 -22.77 -8.83 -12.11
N LYS A 492 -23.21 -9.36 -13.26
CA LYS A 492 -23.37 -8.60 -14.51
C LYS A 492 -24.74 -7.92 -14.55
N LEU A 493 -24.77 -6.60 -14.65
CA LEU A 493 -26.01 -5.84 -14.75
C LEU A 493 -26.72 -6.13 -16.10
N PRO A 494 -28.04 -6.38 -16.08
CA PRO A 494 -28.78 -6.90 -17.24
C PRO A 494 -28.81 -5.97 -18.47
N LYS A 495 -28.83 -4.64 -18.24
CA LYS A 495 -29.04 -3.63 -19.30
C LYS A 495 -27.75 -2.96 -19.73
N SER A 496 -26.98 -2.41 -18.80
CA SER A 496 -25.71 -1.72 -19.08
C SER A 496 -24.54 -2.67 -19.35
N GLY A 497 -24.64 -3.92 -18.87
CA GLY A 497 -23.54 -4.87 -18.94
C GLY A 497 -22.36 -4.56 -18.01
N ILE A 498 -22.48 -3.58 -17.12
CA ILE A 498 -21.51 -3.32 -16.03
C ILE A 498 -21.42 -4.56 -15.15
N ILE A 499 -20.22 -4.83 -14.62
CA ILE A 499 -20.00 -5.99 -13.77
C ILE A 499 -19.54 -5.50 -12.40
N LEU A 500 -20.30 -5.86 -11.36
CA LEU A 500 -19.86 -5.71 -9.97
C LEU A 500 -19.04 -6.93 -9.56
N VAL A 501 -17.99 -6.71 -8.78
CA VAL A 501 -17.21 -7.74 -8.11
C VAL A 501 -17.53 -7.65 -6.63
N LEU A 502 -18.07 -8.72 -6.06
CA LEU A 502 -18.55 -8.77 -4.69
C LEU A 502 -17.85 -9.90 -3.93
N GLY A 503 -17.11 -9.57 -2.87
CA GLY A 503 -16.59 -10.55 -1.94
C GLY A 503 -17.72 -11.19 -1.13
N THR A 504 -17.70 -12.51 -0.95
CA THR A 504 -18.80 -13.24 -0.29
C THR A 504 -18.56 -13.56 1.18
N PHE A 505 -17.34 -13.30 1.68
CA PHE A 505 -16.98 -13.46 3.09
C PHE A 505 -16.48 -12.15 3.68
N CYS A 506 -16.74 -11.96 4.99
CA CYS A 506 -16.12 -10.93 5.80
C CYS A 506 -15.07 -11.58 6.71
N TRP A 507 -13.85 -11.06 6.68
CA TRP A 507 -12.79 -11.39 7.62
C TRP A 507 -12.61 -10.24 8.59
N ASP A 508 -12.87 -10.46 9.86
CA ASP A 508 -12.67 -9.47 10.91
C ASP A 508 -11.31 -9.69 11.59
N TYR A 509 -10.60 -8.61 11.87
CA TYR A 509 -9.28 -8.62 12.47
C TYR A 509 -9.31 -8.08 13.89
N PRO A 510 -8.31 -8.43 14.74
CA PRO A 510 -8.23 -7.87 16.09
C PRO A 510 -8.29 -6.35 16.09
N ASN A 511 -8.97 -5.79 17.10
CA ASN A 511 -9.00 -4.34 17.34
C ASN A 511 -7.57 -3.79 17.45
N ASP A 512 -7.36 -2.56 16.99
CA ASP A 512 -6.07 -1.88 17.01
C ASP A 512 -4.94 -2.58 16.23
N TYR A 513 -5.29 -3.25 15.14
CA TYR A 513 -4.28 -3.85 14.27
C TYR A 513 -3.23 -2.82 13.83
N TYR A 514 -3.67 -1.67 13.31
CA TYR A 514 -2.82 -0.55 12.96
C TYR A 514 -3.58 0.76 13.25
N LYS A 515 -3.14 1.53 14.26
CA LYS A 515 -3.80 2.79 14.68
C LYS A 515 -5.33 2.68 14.80
N GLY A 516 -5.83 1.56 15.33
CA GLY A 516 -7.26 1.30 15.44
C GLY A 516 -7.97 0.93 14.13
N MET A 517 -7.22 0.65 13.07
CA MET A 517 -7.77 0.29 11.76
C MET A 517 -7.56 -1.19 11.43
N ASN A 518 -8.51 -1.75 10.67
CA ASN A 518 -8.35 -3.04 10.01
C ASN A 518 -7.18 -2.97 8.98
N PRO A 519 -6.42 -4.06 8.73
CA PRO A 519 -5.33 -4.07 7.75
C PRO A 519 -5.75 -3.86 6.29
N GLU A 520 -7.05 -3.72 6.01
CA GLU A 520 -7.56 -3.45 4.66
C GLU A 520 -6.98 -2.15 4.08
N GLY A 521 -6.38 -2.23 2.89
CA GLY A 521 -5.68 -1.13 2.23
C GLY A 521 -4.30 -0.78 2.80
N ILE A 522 -4.06 -1.12 4.06
CA ILE A 522 -2.79 -0.87 4.76
C ILE A 522 -1.81 -2.03 4.49
N GLY A 523 -2.27 -3.25 4.67
CA GLY A 523 -1.49 -4.48 4.61
C GLY A 523 -0.82 -4.85 5.93
N PHE A 524 -0.16 -6.00 5.92
CA PHE A 524 0.68 -6.47 7.01
C PHE A 524 2.06 -5.83 6.91
N MET A 525 2.62 -5.45 8.05
CA MET A 525 3.92 -4.77 8.13
C MET A 525 5.08 -5.76 8.17
N PRO A 526 6.23 -5.43 7.58
CA PRO A 526 7.46 -6.15 7.85
C PRO A 526 7.97 -5.84 9.27
N ASP A 527 8.88 -6.67 9.75
CA ASP A 527 9.67 -6.41 10.95
C ASP A 527 10.86 -5.50 10.60
N VAL A 528 11.42 -5.68 9.41
CA VAL A 528 12.55 -4.90 8.87
C VAL A 528 12.15 -4.27 7.55
N PHE A 529 12.19 -2.94 7.49
CA PHE A 529 11.78 -2.17 6.30
C PHE A 529 12.92 -1.98 5.33
N VAL A 530 12.77 -2.54 4.13
CA VAL A 530 13.70 -2.35 3.00
C VAL A 530 12.92 -2.25 1.70
N ASP A 531 13.53 -1.69 0.64
CA ASP A 531 12.92 -1.71 -0.69
C ASP A 531 12.70 -3.16 -1.14
N GLY A 532 11.51 -3.47 -1.65
CA GLY A 532 11.15 -4.83 -2.06
C GLY A 532 12.11 -5.44 -3.08
N LYS A 533 12.70 -4.63 -3.97
CA LYS A 533 13.69 -5.11 -4.96
C LYS A 533 15.01 -5.56 -4.30
N ASP A 534 15.43 -4.90 -3.20
CA ASP A 534 16.71 -5.11 -2.53
C ASP A 534 16.60 -6.10 -1.36
N ALA A 535 15.38 -6.51 -0.98
CA ALA A 535 15.11 -7.30 0.22
C ALA A 535 15.87 -8.64 0.26
N LEU A 536 16.05 -9.32 -0.87
CA LEU A 536 16.80 -10.58 -0.92
C LEU A 536 18.29 -10.34 -0.67
N ASP A 537 18.90 -9.43 -1.41
CA ASP A 537 20.34 -9.15 -1.36
C ASP A 537 20.73 -8.63 0.03
N LEU A 538 19.93 -7.72 0.61
CA LEU A 538 20.14 -7.22 1.96
C LEU A 538 19.93 -8.30 3.03
N SER A 539 18.96 -9.18 2.87
CA SER A 539 18.79 -10.34 3.77
C SER A 539 19.99 -11.29 3.71
N MET A 540 20.54 -11.53 2.54
CA MET A 540 21.75 -12.36 2.40
C MET A 540 22.96 -11.72 3.09
N LYS A 541 23.15 -10.40 2.95
CA LYS A 541 24.19 -9.67 3.68
C LYS A 541 23.97 -9.69 5.19
N MET A 542 22.73 -9.54 5.66
CA MET A 542 22.39 -9.64 7.08
C MET A 542 22.73 -11.01 7.66
N ILE A 543 22.43 -12.10 6.92
CA ILE A 543 22.81 -13.46 7.31
C ILE A 543 24.33 -13.57 7.52
N GLU A 544 25.13 -13.02 6.62
CA GLU A 544 26.59 -13.02 6.72
C GLU A 544 27.09 -12.14 7.88
N TYR A 545 26.56 -10.92 8.01
CA TYR A 545 26.97 -9.96 9.03
C TYR A 545 26.78 -10.50 10.45
N TYR A 546 25.61 -11.09 10.73
CA TYR A 546 25.29 -11.67 12.05
C TYR A 546 25.76 -13.12 12.22
N GLY A 547 26.36 -13.73 11.20
CA GLY A 547 26.79 -15.12 11.24
C GLY A 547 25.64 -16.09 11.52
N ILE A 548 24.44 -15.84 10.96
CA ILE A 548 23.27 -16.67 11.19
C ILE A 548 23.55 -18.09 10.70
N GLU A 549 23.30 -19.07 11.58
CA GLU A 549 23.69 -20.47 11.34
C GLU A 549 22.95 -21.05 10.14
N LYS A 550 23.69 -21.43 9.11
CA LYS A 550 23.20 -22.12 7.92
C LYS A 550 23.22 -23.64 8.13
N SER A 551 22.40 -24.36 7.38
CA SER A 551 22.48 -25.83 7.33
C SER A 551 23.82 -26.28 6.76
N LYS A 552 24.41 -27.30 7.35
CA LYS A 552 25.65 -27.92 6.85
C LYS A 552 25.41 -28.68 5.54
N ASP A 553 24.22 -29.25 5.38
CA ASP A 553 23.79 -29.98 4.21
C ASP A 553 22.48 -29.39 3.65
N THR A 554 22.52 -28.95 2.42
CA THR A 554 21.37 -28.45 1.66
C THR A 554 20.99 -29.35 0.49
N SER A 555 21.58 -30.57 0.40
CA SER A 555 21.37 -31.51 -0.72
C SER A 555 19.93 -32.02 -0.85
N SER A 556 19.16 -31.97 0.25
CA SER A 556 17.71 -32.24 0.23
C SER A 556 16.90 -31.23 -0.59
N VAL A 557 17.38 -29.99 -0.73
CA VAL A 557 16.69 -28.93 -1.44
C VAL A 557 17.01 -29.02 -2.93
N LYS A 558 16.09 -29.61 -3.68
CA LYS A 558 16.20 -29.72 -5.14
C LYS A 558 15.89 -28.37 -5.78
N THR A 559 16.61 -28.04 -6.83
CA THR A 559 16.34 -26.82 -7.62
C THR A 559 15.14 -27.03 -8.55
N TYR A 560 14.16 -26.12 -8.45
CA TYR A 560 12.99 -26.06 -9.32
C TYR A 560 12.81 -24.64 -9.87
N GLY A 561 12.22 -24.52 -11.05
CA GLY A 561 11.76 -23.23 -11.56
C GLY A 561 12.88 -22.25 -11.91
N THR A 562 14.07 -22.73 -12.25
CA THR A 562 15.11 -21.90 -12.84
C THR A 562 14.79 -21.70 -14.32
N GLY A 563 13.93 -20.73 -14.64
CA GLY A 563 13.87 -20.20 -15.99
C GLY A 563 15.26 -19.68 -16.37
N LYS A 564 15.76 -20.06 -17.56
CA LYS A 564 16.99 -19.46 -18.08
C LYS A 564 16.81 -17.93 -18.08
N ARG A 565 17.70 -17.23 -17.36
CA ARG A 565 17.84 -15.77 -17.45
C ARG A 565 18.16 -15.36 -18.88
#